data_c0bae92d6253546135ae4cce16c9dc83
#
_entry.id   c0bae92d6253546135ae4cce16c9dc83
#
_cell.length_a   1.000
_cell.length_b   1.000
_cell.length_c   1.000
_cell.angle_alpha   90.00
_cell.angle_beta   90.00
_cell.angle_gamma   90.00
#
_symmetry.space_group_name_H-M   'P 1'
#
loop_
_entity.id
_entity.type
_entity.pdbx_description
1 polymer ?
#
loop_
_entity_poly.entity_id
_entity_poly.type
_entity_poly.pdbx_seq_one_letter_code
_entity_poly.pdbx_strand_id
1 'polypeptide(L)'
;MKSAEITKNSSQEFFHKICVVGGGLTGAIMSLLLKNSNLFKSHEIGWINPKIAAPDDIRTTFYNKKSLELLESLGLLKNLSKKDYTFINKIQVFGMNNSSPLEWDYSGSKLNFGAVIKNNIILKSVTEQLNDIKQYESLVTNTHHDEFDRTLYLNDKVLIKTHMVLSADGKNSNLRKLLSIKTMKKKVNHIAVSGFLQQSKNHNSTAIQAFTNLGPIGLLPFQDKNIINFVQSIEENKYKQILSKTKPENYICDHLNSFFSNVDLKFQPLKKVNQFNNKLSSWKLDLNFIVNPTAYRTILIGDAAHSIHPLAGQGLNLALRDCTSVIKSLKTNLKFGQDLGDYSILSFYKNDRLPKTMAMTAVTDFLFYGFTSNSDKTKSFLTKGMETLNKSKLKNIFRDIASD
;
A
#
# COMPACT_ATOMS: atom_id res chain seq x y z
N MET A 1 37.28 8.75 49.54
CA MET A 1 37.26 8.56 48.10
C MET A 1 36.38 7.35 47.80
N LYS A 2 35.14 7.55 47.42
CA LYS A 2 34.26 6.48 46.96
C LYS A 2 34.40 6.40 45.45
N SER A 3 34.95 5.29 44.96
CA SER A 3 35.00 4.96 43.55
C SER A 3 33.55 4.74 43.04
N ALA A 4 33.10 5.61 42.15
CA ALA A 4 31.87 5.41 41.43
C ALA A 4 32.05 4.21 40.48
N GLU A 5 31.45 3.08 40.80
CA GLU A 5 31.27 1.96 39.86
C GLU A 5 30.39 2.47 38.72
N ILE A 6 31.00 2.70 37.58
CA ILE A 6 30.32 2.84 36.30
C ILE A 6 29.77 1.47 35.97
N THR A 7 28.51 1.22 36.32
CA THR A 7 27.77 0.08 35.79
C THR A 7 27.74 0.19 34.27
N LYS A 8 28.59 -0.58 33.60
CA LYS A 8 28.49 -0.88 32.17
C LYS A 8 27.12 -1.55 31.94
N ASN A 9 26.11 -0.78 31.61
CA ASN A 9 24.89 -1.30 31.03
C ASN A 9 25.25 -1.98 29.71
N SER A 10 25.45 -3.30 29.73
CA SER A 10 25.79 -4.10 28.55
C SER A 10 24.62 -4.04 27.57
N SER A 11 24.79 -3.39 26.45
CA SER A 11 23.88 -3.47 25.33
C SER A 11 23.90 -4.89 24.79
N GLN A 12 22.72 -5.48 24.57
CA GLN A 12 22.61 -6.81 23.98
C GLN A 12 22.86 -6.70 22.47
N GLU A 13 23.85 -7.44 21.96
CA GLU A 13 24.25 -7.41 20.56
C GLU A 13 23.78 -8.67 19.82
N PHE A 14 23.20 -8.49 18.64
CA PHE A 14 22.77 -9.55 17.74
C PHE A 14 23.33 -9.34 16.34
N PHE A 15 23.49 -10.44 15.61
CA PHE A 15 23.88 -10.42 14.22
C PHE A 15 22.84 -11.16 13.35
N HIS A 16 22.45 -10.51 12.23
CA HIS A 16 21.66 -11.13 11.19
C HIS A 16 22.25 -10.77 9.82
N LYS A 17 22.21 -11.68 8.85
CA LYS A 17 22.68 -11.36 7.49
C LYS A 17 21.83 -10.26 6.86
N ILE A 18 20.51 -10.30 7.12
CA ILE A 18 19.58 -9.34 6.56
C ILE A 18 18.51 -8.96 7.60
N CYS A 19 18.22 -7.67 7.70
CA CYS A 19 17.18 -7.16 8.59
C CYS A 19 16.07 -6.45 7.82
N VAL A 20 14.81 -6.75 8.17
CA VAL A 20 13.63 -6.01 7.68
C VAL A 20 13.16 -5.08 8.79
N VAL A 21 12.97 -3.79 8.48
CA VAL A 21 12.48 -2.78 9.42
C VAL A 21 11.09 -2.34 9.01
N GLY A 22 10.08 -2.65 9.83
CA GLY A 22 8.68 -2.28 9.63
C GLY A 22 7.71 -3.41 9.90
N GLY A 23 6.72 -3.17 10.77
CA GLY A 23 5.70 -4.14 11.20
C GLY A 23 4.41 -4.16 10.36
N GLY A 24 4.36 -3.39 9.26
CA GLY A 24 3.21 -3.39 8.35
C GLY A 24 3.24 -4.56 7.35
N LEU A 25 2.19 -4.66 6.52
CA LEU A 25 2.07 -5.72 5.50
C LEU A 25 3.30 -5.85 4.61
N THR A 26 3.88 -4.74 4.16
CA THR A 26 5.06 -4.76 3.30
C THR A 26 6.26 -5.42 3.99
N GLY A 27 6.55 -5.04 5.24
CA GLY A 27 7.66 -5.62 5.99
C GLY A 27 7.42 -7.08 6.35
N ALA A 28 6.22 -7.44 6.77
CA ALA A 28 5.84 -8.82 7.06
C ALA A 28 5.97 -9.72 5.83
N ILE A 29 5.41 -9.31 4.67
CA ILE A 29 5.50 -10.06 3.42
C ILE A 29 6.95 -10.14 2.93
N MET A 30 7.74 -9.07 3.08
CA MET A 30 9.17 -9.11 2.74
C MET A 30 9.93 -10.13 3.58
N SER A 31 9.66 -10.18 4.90
CA SER A 31 10.27 -11.16 5.80
C SER A 31 9.91 -12.60 5.41
N LEU A 32 8.63 -12.83 5.04
CA LEU A 32 8.17 -14.13 4.57
C LEU A 32 8.79 -14.53 3.22
N LEU A 33 8.94 -13.58 2.30
CA LEU A 33 9.62 -13.80 1.02
C LEU A 33 11.08 -14.16 1.20
N LEU A 34 11.80 -13.50 2.11
CA LEU A 34 13.19 -13.85 2.44
C LEU A 34 13.27 -15.28 2.99
N LYS A 35 12.41 -15.62 3.95
CA LYS A 35 12.33 -16.96 4.53
C LYS A 35 12.11 -18.03 3.46
N ASN A 36 11.13 -17.82 2.55
CA ASN A 36 10.75 -18.79 1.53
C ASN A 36 11.67 -18.74 0.28
N SER A 37 12.64 -17.83 0.25
CA SER A 37 13.55 -17.69 -0.91
C SER A 37 14.61 -18.75 -1.02
N ASN A 38 14.88 -19.51 0.04
CA ASN A 38 16.01 -20.43 0.22
C ASN A 38 17.40 -19.74 0.14
N LEU A 39 17.45 -18.40 0.24
CA LEU A 39 18.71 -17.63 0.28
C LEU A 39 19.26 -17.50 1.69
N PHE A 40 18.38 -17.58 2.69
CA PHE A 40 18.69 -17.37 4.10
C PHE A 40 18.04 -18.44 4.96
N LYS A 41 18.71 -18.81 6.05
CA LYS A 41 18.09 -19.56 7.14
C LYS A 41 17.30 -18.61 8.04
N SER A 42 16.27 -19.09 8.75
CA SER A 42 15.40 -18.23 9.58
C SER A 42 16.18 -17.40 10.61
N HIS A 43 17.24 -17.95 11.23
CA HIS A 43 18.06 -17.22 12.19
C HIS A 43 18.95 -16.12 11.59
N GLU A 44 19.17 -16.15 10.26
CA GLU A 44 19.93 -15.13 9.53
C GLU A 44 19.09 -13.91 9.17
N ILE A 45 17.78 -13.97 9.41
CA ILE A 45 16.82 -12.90 9.15
C ILE A 45 16.38 -12.27 10.47
N GLY A 46 16.54 -10.96 10.61
CA GLY A 46 15.97 -10.17 11.71
C GLY A 46 14.74 -9.37 11.23
N TRP A 47 13.67 -9.35 12.02
CA TRP A 47 12.52 -8.52 11.74
C TRP A 47 12.25 -7.54 12.88
N ILE A 48 12.43 -6.24 12.59
CA ILE A 48 12.24 -5.14 13.55
C ILE A 48 10.87 -4.54 13.29
N ASN A 49 9.92 -4.79 14.20
CA ASN A 49 8.54 -4.37 14.07
C ASN A 49 8.07 -3.66 15.36
N PRO A 50 8.10 -2.35 15.44
CA PRO A 50 7.81 -1.59 16.66
C PRO A 50 6.40 -1.82 17.23
N LYS A 51 5.49 -2.29 16.43
CA LYS A 51 4.20 -2.87 16.83
C LYS A 51 3.51 -3.44 15.60
N ILE A 52 3.05 -4.66 15.67
CA ILE A 52 2.16 -5.23 14.64
C ILE A 52 0.91 -4.35 14.62
N ALA A 53 0.47 -3.96 13.42
CA ALA A 53 -0.71 -3.13 13.21
C ALA A 53 -1.89 -3.62 14.08
N ALA A 54 -2.60 -2.69 14.69
CA ALA A 54 -3.68 -2.99 15.61
C ALA A 54 -4.66 -4.03 15.02
N PRO A 55 -5.16 -4.97 15.85
CA PRO A 55 -6.14 -5.98 15.42
C PRO A 55 -7.39 -5.39 14.75
N ASP A 56 -7.68 -4.12 15.02
CA ASP A 56 -8.85 -3.38 14.53
C ASP A 56 -8.61 -2.65 13.20
N ASP A 57 -7.54 -2.97 12.46
CA ASP A 57 -7.34 -2.40 11.11
C ASP A 57 -8.40 -2.95 10.14
N ILE A 58 -9.45 -2.15 9.95
CA ILE A 58 -10.58 -2.48 9.06
C ILE A 58 -10.27 -2.20 7.58
N ARG A 59 -9.09 -1.67 7.26
CA ARG A 59 -8.75 -1.34 5.88
C ARG A 59 -8.74 -2.58 5.01
N THR A 60 -9.32 -2.40 3.84
CA THR A 60 -9.25 -3.38 2.76
C THR A 60 -8.33 -2.88 1.67
N THR A 61 -7.75 -3.80 0.94
CA THR A 61 -6.93 -3.48 -0.23
C THR A 61 -7.40 -4.29 -1.42
N PHE A 62 -7.42 -3.66 -2.58
CA PHE A 62 -7.52 -4.35 -3.85
C PHE A 62 -6.14 -4.89 -4.21
N TYR A 63 -5.99 -6.21 -4.17
CA TYR A 63 -4.82 -6.92 -4.66
C TYR A 63 -5.04 -7.25 -6.14
N ASN A 64 -4.22 -6.70 -7.02
CA ASN A 64 -4.28 -7.04 -8.43
C ASN A 64 -3.84 -8.49 -8.67
N LYS A 65 -4.00 -8.99 -9.89
CA LYS A 65 -3.74 -10.39 -10.23
C LYS A 65 -2.32 -10.83 -9.84
N LYS A 66 -1.29 -10.05 -10.16
CA LYS A 66 0.11 -10.38 -9.80
C LYS A 66 0.33 -10.40 -8.28
N SER A 67 -0.31 -9.49 -7.56
CA SER A 67 -0.25 -9.48 -6.10
C SER A 67 -0.95 -10.70 -5.50
N LEU A 68 -2.09 -11.13 -6.06
CA LEU A 68 -2.77 -12.36 -5.64
C LEU A 68 -1.91 -13.61 -5.90
N GLU A 69 -1.31 -13.72 -7.09
CA GLU A 69 -0.39 -14.81 -7.43
C GLU A 69 0.79 -14.89 -6.45
N LEU A 70 1.32 -13.72 -6.04
CA LEU A 70 2.35 -13.66 -5.00
C LEU A 70 1.83 -14.19 -3.66
N LEU A 71 0.67 -13.71 -3.18
CA LEU A 71 0.08 -14.18 -1.93
C LEU A 71 -0.23 -15.68 -1.97
N GLU A 72 -0.69 -16.19 -3.11
CA GLU A 72 -0.95 -17.62 -3.33
C GLU A 72 0.34 -18.43 -3.26
N SER A 73 1.41 -17.97 -3.92
CA SER A 73 2.74 -18.63 -3.89
C SER A 73 3.33 -18.70 -2.47
N LEU A 74 2.96 -17.76 -1.60
CA LEU A 74 3.33 -17.73 -0.18
C LEU A 74 2.36 -18.56 0.71
N GLY A 75 1.35 -19.21 0.12
CA GLY A 75 0.35 -19.98 0.84
C GLY A 75 -0.64 -19.16 1.67
N LEU A 76 -0.65 -17.83 1.52
CA LEU A 76 -1.45 -16.92 2.35
C LEU A 76 -2.95 -16.98 2.04
N LEU A 77 -3.33 -17.50 0.87
CA LEU A 77 -4.74 -17.62 0.47
C LEU A 77 -5.38 -18.96 0.88
N LYS A 78 -4.59 -19.96 1.28
CA LYS A 78 -5.09 -21.33 1.57
C LYS A 78 -6.13 -21.39 2.68
N ASN A 79 -5.97 -20.55 3.69
CA ASN A 79 -6.82 -20.55 4.90
C ASN A 79 -7.92 -19.48 4.84
N LEU A 80 -8.03 -18.76 3.72
CA LEU A 80 -9.07 -17.75 3.55
C LEU A 80 -10.41 -18.44 3.19
N SER A 81 -11.45 -18.06 3.91
CA SER A 81 -12.81 -18.44 3.57
C SER A 81 -13.35 -17.55 2.43
N LYS A 82 -14.39 -18.00 1.74
CA LYS A 82 -15.06 -17.19 0.73
C LYS A 82 -15.61 -15.86 1.26
N LYS A 83 -15.72 -15.70 2.59
CA LYS A 83 -16.14 -14.46 3.24
C LYS A 83 -15.00 -13.47 3.46
N ASP A 84 -13.75 -13.87 3.28
CA ASP A 84 -12.60 -13.05 3.57
C ASP A 84 -12.13 -12.20 2.38
N TYR A 85 -12.61 -12.53 1.17
CA TYR A 85 -12.24 -11.82 -0.05
C TYR A 85 -13.40 -11.71 -1.03
N THR A 86 -13.32 -10.74 -1.93
CA THR A 86 -14.25 -10.57 -3.05
C THR A 86 -13.45 -10.39 -4.32
N PHE A 87 -13.61 -11.30 -5.29
CA PHE A 87 -13.01 -11.14 -6.62
C PHE A 87 -13.61 -9.95 -7.34
N ILE A 88 -12.78 -9.28 -8.14
CA ILE A 88 -13.18 -8.19 -9.02
C ILE A 88 -13.23 -8.71 -10.46
N ASN A 89 -14.43 -8.78 -11.00
CA ASN A 89 -14.64 -9.23 -12.37
C ASN A 89 -14.91 -8.05 -13.32
N LYS A 90 -15.25 -6.89 -12.76
CA LYS A 90 -15.56 -5.69 -13.52
C LYS A 90 -14.94 -4.46 -12.87
N ILE A 91 -14.40 -3.58 -13.70
CA ILE A 91 -13.86 -2.28 -13.27
C ILE A 91 -14.55 -1.20 -14.11
N GLN A 92 -15.08 -0.18 -13.43
CA GLN A 92 -15.69 0.99 -14.05
C GLN A 92 -15.00 2.26 -13.55
N VAL A 93 -14.65 3.14 -14.48
CA VAL A 93 -14.05 4.46 -14.16
C VAL A 93 -14.94 5.56 -14.73
N PHE A 94 -15.52 6.36 -13.83
CA PHE A 94 -16.42 7.47 -14.18
C PHE A 94 -15.66 8.80 -14.13
N GLY A 95 -15.79 9.59 -15.21
CA GLY A 95 -15.38 11.00 -15.22
C GLY A 95 -16.39 11.89 -14.47
N MET A 96 -16.20 13.22 -14.54
CA MET A 96 -16.98 14.19 -13.76
C MET A 96 -18.47 14.24 -14.09
N ASN A 97 -18.87 13.96 -15.31
CA ASN A 97 -20.25 14.18 -15.78
C ASN A 97 -21.13 12.93 -15.72
N ASN A 98 -20.69 11.90 -14.98
CA ASN A 98 -21.43 10.61 -14.92
C ASN A 98 -21.78 10.05 -16.30
N SER A 99 -20.94 10.35 -17.29
CA SER A 99 -21.02 9.81 -18.65
C SER A 99 -20.73 8.31 -18.66
N SER A 100 -20.83 7.66 -19.81
CA SER A 100 -20.50 6.24 -19.96
C SER A 100 -19.13 5.94 -19.37
N PRO A 101 -19.03 5.04 -18.40
CA PRO A 101 -17.74 4.75 -17.76
C PRO A 101 -16.76 4.10 -18.74
N LEU A 102 -15.49 4.35 -18.52
CA LEU A 102 -14.44 3.48 -19.06
C LEU A 102 -14.55 2.15 -18.32
N GLU A 103 -14.75 1.06 -19.06
CA GLU A 103 -15.13 -0.22 -18.47
C GLU A 103 -14.27 -1.36 -18.96
N TRP A 104 -13.89 -2.25 -18.05
CA TRP A 104 -13.32 -3.57 -18.33
C TRP A 104 -14.18 -4.61 -17.62
N ASP A 105 -14.59 -5.65 -18.36
CA ASP A 105 -15.54 -6.65 -17.88
C ASP A 105 -15.05 -8.06 -18.22
N TYR A 106 -14.92 -8.88 -17.17
CA TYR A 106 -14.65 -10.32 -17.23
C TYR A 106 -15.84 -11.13 -16.66
N SER A 107 -16.99 -10.48 -16.44
CA SER A 107 -18.18 -11.16 -15.95
C SER A 107 -18.55 -12.33 -16.87
N GLY A 108 -18.89 -13.47 -16.28
CA GLY A 108 -19.18 -14.70 -17.03
C GLY A 108 -17.94 -15.51 -17.47
N SER A 109 -16.71 -15.03 -17.18
CA SER A 109 -15.48 -15.79 -17.44
C SER A 109 -14.84 -16.27 -16.11
N LYS A 110 -13.82 -17.15 -16.22
CA LYS A 110 -13.00 -17.54 -15.07
C LYS A 110 -11.92 -16.50 -14.73
N LEU A 111 -11.80 -15.43 -15.52
CA LEU A 111 -10.82 -14.37 -15.31
C LEU A 111 -11.31 -13.37 -14.29
N ASN A 112 -10.37 -12.74 -13.59
CA ASN A 112 -10.62 -11.61 -12.69
C ASN A 112 -9.45 -10.62 -12.75
N PHE A 113 -9.68 -9.41 -12.24
CA PHE A 113 -8.66 -8.37 -12.13
C PHE A 113 -7.85 -8.47 -10.84
N GLY A 114 -8.32 -9.27 -9.89
CA GLY A 114 -7.77 -9.38 -8.55
C GLY A 114 -8.87 -9.60 -7.51
N ALA A 115 -8.56 -9.34 -6.25
CA ALA A 115 -9.53 -9.44 -5.16
C ALA A 115 -9.35 -8.33 -4.13
N VAL A 116 -10.45 -7.99 -3.46
CA VAL A 116 -10.45 -7.12 -2.27
C VAL A 116 -10.36 -8.01 -1.04
N ILE A 117 -9.35 -7.78 -0.19
CA ILE A 117 -9.10 -8.55 1.03
C ILE A 117 -8.84 -7.59 2.19
N LYS A 118 -9.24 -7.95 3.40
CA LYS A 118 -8.89 -7.20 4.63
C LYS A 118 -7.40 -7.34 4.93
N ASN A 119 -6.75 -6.23 5.21
CA ASN A 119 -5.30 -6.19 5.49
C ASN A 119 -4.92 -7.00 6.74
N ASN A 120 -5.74 -6.94 7.78
CA ASN A 120 -5.49 -7.66 9.04
C ASN A 120 -5.50 -9.19 8.86
N ILE A 121 -6.31 -9.71 7.95
CA ILE A 121 -6.37 -11.17 7.67
C ILE A 121 -5.04 -11.63 7.04
N ILE A 122 -4.56 -10.89 6.04
CA ILE A 122 -3.26 -11.20 5.41
C ILE A 122 -2.12 -11.04 6.41
N LEU A 123 -2.12 -9.95 7.18
CA LEU A 123 -1.06 -9.70 8.17
C LEU A 123 -1.01 -10.83 9.22
N LYS A 124 -2.17 -11.27 9.73
CA LYS A 124 -2.24 -12.40 10.67
C LYS A 124 -1.66 -13.67 10.05
N SER A 125 -2.09 -14.03 8.85
CA SER A 125 -1.61 -15.24 8.15
C SER A 125 -0.10 -15.20 7.88
N VAL A 126 0.45 -14.02 7.56
CA VAL A 126 1.91 -13.84 7.41
C VAL A 126 2.62 -13.99 8.75
N THR A 127 2.13 -13.34 9.79
CA THR A 127 2.78 -13.33 11.11
C THR A 127 2.85 -14.74 11.71
N GLU A 128 1.80 -15.54 11.54
CA GLU A 128 1.76 -16.94 11.97
C GLU A 128 2.85 -17.79 11.30
N GLN A 129 3.27 -17.45 10.09
CA GLN A 129 4.33 -18.15 9.37
C GLN A 129 5.75 -17.63 9.71
N LEU A 130 5.89 -16.57 10.50
CA LEU A 130 7.17 -15.96 10.87
C LEU A 130 7.65 -16.26 12.30
N ASN A 131 7.05 -17.25 12.96
CA ASN A 131 7.33 -17.59 14.37
C ASN A 131 8.79 -18.01 14.63
N ASP A 132 9.50 -18.50 13.62
CA ASP A 132 10.90 -18.96 13.67
C ASP A 132 11.91 -17.89 13.29
N ILE A 133 11.46 -16.70 12.89
CA ILE A 133 12.31 -15.53 12.66
C ILE A 133 12.41 -14.72 13.95
N LYS A 134 13.63 -14.27 14.28
CA LYS A 134 13.84 -13.39 15.43
C LYS A 134 13.16 -12.03 15.19
N GLN A 135 12.23 -11.71 16.07
CA GLN A 135 11.47 -10.46 16.04
C GLN A 135 11.94 -9.52 17.16
N TYR A 136 11.95 -8.22 16.86
CA TYR A 136 12.30 -7.15 17.79
C TYR A 136 11.17 -6.12 17.81
N GLU A 137 10.40 -6.08 18.90
CA GLU A 137 9.28 -5.13 19.06
C GLU A 137 9.81 -3.75 19.49
N SER A 138 10.63 -3.15 18.67
CA SER A 138 11.32 -1.91 18.99
C SER A 138 11.47 -1.00 17.78
N LEU A 139 11.81 0.27 18.02
CA LEU A 139 12.10 1.26 16.99
C LEU A 139 13.61 1.38 16.78
N VAL A 140 14.03 1.54 15.53
CA VAL A 140 15.40 1.95 15.20
C VAL A 140 15.55 3.42 15.56
N THR A 141 16.43 3.74 16.51
CA THR A 141 16.70 5.11 16.99
C THR A 141 17.89 5.75 16.34
N ASN A 142 18.89 4.94 15.96
CA ASN A 142 20.08 5.40 15.28
C ASN A 142 20.62 4.29 14.37
N THR A 143 21.50 4.65 13.44
CA THR A 143 22.19 3.70 12.58
C THR A 143 23.59 4.19 12.24
N HIS A 144 24.53 3.27 12.19
CA HIS A 144 25.89 3.49 11.73
C HIS A 144 26.27 2.39 10.73
N HIS A 145 27.27 2.58 9.93
CA HIS A 145 27.84 1.54 9.06
C HIS A 145 29.37 1.60 9.08
N ASP A 146 29.96 0.44 8.96
CA ASP A 146 31.36 0.26 8.56
C ASP A 146 31.43 -0.31 7.13
N GLU A 147 32.52 -0.87 6.75
CA GLU A 147 32.73 -1.43 5.41
C GLU A 147 31.85 -2.67 5.14
N PHE A 148 31.63 -3.52 6.15
CA PHE A 148 30.98 -4.82 5.98
C PHE A 148 29.56 -4.87 6.49
N ASP A 149 29.22 -4.02 7.48
CA ASP A 149 27.98 -4.10 8.22
C ASP A 149 27.28 -2.75 8.37
N ARG A 150 25.99 -2.83 8.62
CA ARG A 150 25.21 -1.75 9.19
C ARG A 150 24.75 -2.13 10.58
N THR A 151 24.97 -1.23 11.54
CA THR A 151 24.51 -1.36 12.92
C THR A 151 23.22 -0.57 13.09
N LEU A 152 22.20 -1.22 13.64
CA LEU A 152 20.92 -0.61 14.02
C LEU A 152 20.85 -0.55 15.55
N TYR A 153 20.59 0.64 16.08
CA TYR A 153 20.37 0.89 17.51
C TYR A 153 18.89 0.91 17.80
N LEU A 154 18.43 0.05 18.70
CA LEU A 154 17.02 -0.03 19.09
C LEU A 154 16.79 0.68 20.43
N ASN A 155 15.51 1.06 20.70
CA ASN A 155 15.13 1.74 21.95
C ASN A 155 15.55 0.99 23.23
N ASP A 156 15.58 -0.36 23.17
CA ASP A 156 15.76 -1.24 24.32
C ASP A 156 17.25 -1.56 24.60
N LYS A 157 18.15 -0.66 24.17
CA LYS A 157 19.61 -0.87 24.26
C LYS A 157 20.12 -2.14 23.53
N VAL A 158 19.34 -2.58 22.54
CA VAL A 158 19.73 -3.69 21.66
C VAL A 158 20.45 -3.12 20.45
N LEU A 159 21.55 -3.77 20.09
CA LEU A 159 22.33 -3.50 18.88
C LEU A 159 22.13 -4.66 17.90
N ILE A 160 21.87 -4.35 16.64
CA ILE A 160 21.77 -5.35 15.60
C ILE A 160 22.76 -4.99 14.50
N LYS A 161 23.76 -5.85 14.28
CA LYS A 161 24.65 -5.80 13.12
C LYS A 161 24.05 -6.61 11.98
N THR A 162 24.15 -6.09 10.77
CA THR A 162 23.57 -6.75 9.60
C THR A 162 24.29 -6.34 8.32
N HIS A 163 24.44 -7.27 7.37
CA HIS A 163 25.03 -6.94 6.06
C HIS A 163 24.08 -6.10 5.20
N MET A 164 22.74 -6.20 5.41
CA MET A 164 21.77 -5.46 4.62
C MET A 164 20.50 -5.14 5.40
N VAL A 165 19.96 -3.95 5.18
CA VAL A 165 18.68 -3.49 5.74
C VAL A 165 17.66 -3.26 4.63
N LEU A 166 16.45 -3.79 4.82
CA LEU A 166 15.27 -3.52 4.00
C LEU A 166 14.29 -2.67 4.83
N SER A 167 14.17 -1.40 4.49
CA SER A 167 13.32 -0.45 5.20
C SER A 167 11.91 -0.45 4.60
N ALA A 168 10.95 -0.96 5.39
CA ALA A 168 9.51 -1.01 5.10
C ALA A 168 8.71 -0.29 6.20
N ASP A 169 9.29 0.72 6.85
CA ASP A 169 8.75 1.42 8.02
C ASP A 169 7.78 2.57 7.67
N GLY A 170 7.23 2.53 6.44
CA GLY A 170 6.10 3.33 6.01
C GLY A 170 6.42 4.76 5.61
N LYS A 171 5.36 5.54 5.32
CA LYS A 171 5.52 6.90 4.75
C LYS A 171 6.32 7.86 5.63
N ASN A 172 6.27 7.68 6.95
CA ASN A 172 7.03 8.47 7.92
C ASN A 172 8.37 7.86 8.32
N SER A 173 8.90 6.97 7.48
CA SER A 173 10.11 6.18 7.70
C SER A 173 11.15 6.92 8.54
N ASN A 174 11.45 6.34 9.70
CA ASN A 174 12.48 6.86 10.60
C ASN A 174 13.87 6.53 10.07
N LEU A 175 14.03 5.33 9.53
CA LEU A 175 15.30 4.92 8.94
C LEU A 175 15.70 5.81 7.76
N ARG A 176 14.75 6.17 6.89
CA ARG A 176 14.98 7.13 5.80
C ARG A 176 15.51 8.49 6.32
N LYS A 177 14.94 8.99 7.44
CA LYS A 177 15.40 10.24 8.07
C LYS A 177 16.81 10.09 8.64
N LEU A 178 17.09 9.01 9.37
CA LEU A 178 18.41 8.70 9.92
C LEU A 178 19.48 8.60 8.84
N LEU A 179 19.12 8.07 7.67
CA LEU A 179 20.00 7.96 6.50
C LEU A 179 20.09 9.26 5.68
N SER A 180 19.40 10.34 6.10
CA SER A 180 19.38 11.62 5.39
C SER A 180 19.01 11.51 3.91
N ILE A 181 18.17 10.51 3.54
CA ILE A 181 17.73 10.29 2.17
C ILE A 181 16.75 11.39 1.77
N LYS A 182 17.13 12.14 0.72
CA LYS A 182 16.31 13.25 0.22
C LYS A 182 14.94 12.76 -0.25
N THR A 183 13.90 13.41 0.27
CA THR A 183 12.51 13.12 -0.04
C THR A 183 11.89 14.30 -0.77
N MET A 184 11.35 14.05 -1.95
CA MET A 184 10.49 15.01 -2.64
C MET A 184 9.08 14.89 -2.04
N LYS A 185 8.73 15.82 -1.16
CA LYS A 185 7.40 15.87 -0.55
C LYS A 185 6.48 16.74 -1.40
N LYS A 186 5.34 16.18 -1.76
CA LYS A 186 4.27 16.90 -2.41
C LYS A 186 3.13 17.08 -1.41
N LYS A 187 2.95 18.30 -0.91
CA LYS A 187 1.82 18.61 -0.04
C LYS A 187 0.53 18.54 -0.86
N VAL A 188 -0.34 17.64 -0.49
CA VAL A 188 -1.69 17.52 -1.03
C VAL A 188 -2.64 17.96 0.08
N ASN A 189 -3.37 19.05 -0.16
CA ASN A 189 -4.32 19.56 0.83
C ASN A 189 -5.60 18.73 0.87
N HIS A 190 -5.44 17.39 0.98
CA HIS A 190 -6.54 16.43 0.99
C HIS A 190 -6.38 15.43 2.13
N ILE A 191 -7.52 14.95 2.58
CA ILE A 191 -7.66 13.85 3.55
C ILE A 191 -8.28 12.68 2.80
N ALA A 192 -7.72 11.49 2.97
CA ALA A 192 -8.40 10.25 2.59
C ALA A 192 -9.34 9.84 3.72
N VAL A 193 -10.57 9.52 3.37
CA VAL A 193 -11.61 9.01 4.27
C VAL A 193 -12.02 7.64 3.76
N SER A 194 -12.02 6.64 4.61
CA SER A 194 -12.41 5.27 4.28
C SER A 194 -13.42 4.72 5.26
N GLY A 195 -14.32 3.89 4.78
CA GLY A 195 -15.34 3.22 5.56
C GLY A 195 -16.17 2.27 4.71
N PHE A 196 -17.30 1.84 5.24
CA PHE A 196 -18.23 0.96 4.55
C PHE A 196 -19.58 1.64 4.33
N LEU A 197 -20.17 1.39 3.18
CA LEU A 197 -21.51 1.83 2.81
C LEU A 197 -22.34 0.63 2.35
N GLN A 198 -23.65 0.78 2.44
CA GLN A 198 -24.61 -0.14 1.82
C GLN A 198 -25.11 0.46 0.53
N GLN A 199 -25.12 -0.31 -0.55
CA GLN A 199 -25.72 0.08 -1.83
C GLN A 199 -27.05 -0.66 -2.09
N SER A 200 -27.94 -0.04 -2.88
CA SER A 200 -29.29 -0.56 -3.14
C SER A 200 -29.31 -1.84 -3.98
N LYS A 201 -28.32 -2.03 -4.84
CA LYS A 201 -28.18 -3.18 -5.74
C LYS A 201 -26.99 -4.05 -5.39
N ASN A 202 -26.97 -5.28 -5.90
CA ASN A 202 -25.80 -6.14 -5.84
C ASN A 202 -24.64 -5.48 -6.58
N HIS A 203 -23.45 -5.45 -5.96
CA HIS A 203 -22.23 -4.90 -6.57
C HIS A 203 -21.71 -5.74 -7.74
N ASN A 204 -22.15 -6.98 -7.90
CA ASN A 204 -21.76 -7.88 -8.99
C ASN A 204 -20.23 -7.93 -9.21
N SER A 205 -19.45 -7.94 -8.13
CA SER A 205 -17.97 -7.95 -8.19
C SER A 205 -17.38 -6.77 -9.00
N THR A 206 -18.04 -5.63 -8.99
CA THR A 206 -17.63 -4.43 -9.72
C THR A 206 -16.89 -3.47 -8.80
N ALA A 207 -15.64 -3.13 -9.13
CA ALA A 207 -14.93 -2.02 -8.53
C ALA A 207 -15.20 -0.74 -9.33
N ILE A 208 -15.46 0.35 -8.64
CA ILE A 208 -15.75 1.65 -9.26
C ILE A 208 -14.71 2.66 -8.80
N GLN A 209 -14.10 3.37 -9.75
CA GLN A 209 -13.38 4.61 -9.51
C GLN A 209 -14.20 5.76 -10.10
N ALA A 210 -14.55 6.75 -9.28
CA ALA A 210 -15.27 7.92 -9.78
C ALA A 210 -14.51 9.20 -9.43
N PHE A 211 -14.49 10.16 -10.36
CA PHE A 211 -13.94 11.48 -10.16
C PHE A 211 -15.10 12.46 -9.93
N THR A 212 -15.38 12.74 -8.67
CA THR A 212 -16.52 13.55 -8.25
C THR A 212 -16.11 14.98 -7.87
N ASN A 213 -17.09 15.90 -7.71
CA ASN A 213 -16.84 17.26 -7.24
C ASN A 213 -16.31 17.32 -5.78
N LEU A 214 -16.50 16.26 -5.02
CA LEU A 214 -15.91 16.13 -3.68
C LEU A 214 -14.46 15.67 -3.74
N GLY A 215 -14.05 15.10 -4.86
CA GLY A 215 -12.75 14.52 -5.14
C GLY A 215 -12.87 13.08 -5.63
N PRO A 216 -11.75 12.42 -5.95
CA PRO A 216 -11.75 11.03 -6.39
C PRO A 216 -12.25 10.08 -5.29
N ILE A 217 -13.07 9.11 -5.68
CA ILE A 217 -13.55 8.03 -4.81
C ILE A 217 -13.38 6.66 -5.46
N GLY A 218 -12.83 5.72 -4.71
CA GLY A 218 -12.85 4.31 -5.03
C GLY A 218 -13.94 3.59 -4.25
N LEU A 219 -14.75 2.79 -4.92
CA LEU A 219 -15.79 1.93 -4.33
C LEU A 219 -15.41 0.48 -4.62
N LEU A 220 -15.13 -0.29 -3.58
CA LEU A 220 -14.68 -1.65 -3.69
C LEU A 220 -15.74 -2.61 -3.13
N PRO A 221 -16.18 -3.62 -3.91
CA PRO A 221 -17.12 -4.62 -3.43
C PRO A 221 -16.55 -5.40 -2.26
N PHE A 222 -17.39 -5.71 -1.28
CA PHE A 222 -16.94 -6.37 -0.06
C PHE A 222 -17.94 -7.38 0.44
N GLN A 223 -17.51 -8.60 0.69
CA GLN A 223 -18.22 -9.75 1.27
C GLN A 223 -19.70 -9.92 0.89
N ASP A 224 -20.59 -9.12 1.49
CA ASP A 224 -22.01 -9.13 1.21
C ASP A 224 -22.30 -8.38 -0.09
N LYS A 225 -23.21 -8.90 -0.86
CA LYS A 225 -23.56 -8.41 -2.21
C LYS A 225 -23.89 -6.92 -2.31
N ASN A 226 -24.24 -6.31 -1.19
CA ASN A 226 -24.68 -4.92 -1.11
C ASN A 226 -23.76 -4.04 -0.25
N ILE A 227 -22.65 -4.59 0.26
CA ILE A 227 -21.67 -3.83 1.06
C ILE A 227 -20.49 -3.46 0.18
N ILE A 228 -20.08 -2.20 0.26
CA ILE A 228 -18.89 -1.68 -0.38
C ILE A 228 -17.99 -1.00 0.62
N ASN A 229 -16.69 -1.16 0.45
CA ASN A 229 -15.70 -0.29 1.08
C ASN A 229 -15.46 0.91 0.16
N PHE A 230 -15.34 2.09 0.73
CA PHE A 230 -14.98 3.28 -0.03
C PHE A 230 -13.69 3.91 0.49
N VAL A 231 -12.98 4.57 -0.41
CA VAL A 231 -11.86 5.47 -0.12
C VAL A 231 -12.06 6.76 -0.91
N GLN A 232 -12.38 7.84 -0.21
CA GLN A 232 -12.67 9.16 -0.77
C GLN A 232 -11.55 10.13 -0.44
N SER A 233 -10.99 10.80 -1.44
CA SER A 233 -10.08 11.92 -1.23
C SER A 233 -10.87 13.23 -1.17
N ILE A 234 -10.81 13.94 -0.05
CA ILE A 234 -11.56 15.20 0.18
C ILE A 234 -10.57 16.29 0.55
N GLU A 235 -10.77 17.51 0.04
CA GLU A 235 -10.01 18.68 0.45
C GLU A 235 -10.13 18.92 1.96
N GLU A 236 -9.03 19.19 2.65
CA GLU A 236 -8.97 19.25 4.13
C GLU A 236 -9.96 20.25 4.72
N ASN A 237 -10.08 21.46 4.13
CA ASN A 237 -11.03 22.48 4.62
C ASN A 237 -12.48 22.02 4.43
N LYS A 238 -12.79 21.41 3.29
CA LYS A 238 -14.12 20.89 3.00
C LYS A 238 -14.49 19.73 3.93
N TYR A 239 -13.54 18.85 4.24
CA TYR A 239 -13.76 17.78 5.22
C TYR A 239 -14.05 18.32 6.63
N LYS A 240 -13.32 19.34 7.08
CA LYS A 240 -13.59 20.03 8.37
C LYS A 240 -15.00 20.63 8.39
N GLN A 241 -15.45 21.26 7.31
CA GLN A 241 -16.80 21.78 7.19
C GLN A 241 -17.89 20.68 7.23
N ILE A 242 -17.61 19.52 6.62
CA ILE A 242 -18.51 18.37 6.69
C ILE A 242 -18.67 17.89 8.14
N LEU A 243 -17.54 17.71 8.84
CA LEU A 243 -17.52 17.27 10.24
C LEU A 243 -18.31 18.20 11.18
N SER A 244 -18.33 19.51 10.89
CA SER A 244 -19.04 20.50 11.73
C SER A 244 -20.55 20.54 11.51
N LYS A 245 -21.05 19.99 10.40
CA LYS A 245 -22.46 20.13 9.99
C LYS A 245 -23.24 18.82 10.03
N THR A 246 -22.61 17.69 9.78
CA THR A 246 -23.27 16.41 9.64
C THR A 246 -22.30 15.25 9.89
N LYS A 247 -22.85 14.04 9.96
CA LYS A 247 -22.03 12.82 9.95
C LYS A 247 -21.43 12.65 8.56
N PRO A 248 -20.10 12.46 8.44
CA PRO A 248 -19.42 12.38 7.14
C PRO A 248 -19.99 11.27 6.23
N GLU A 249 -20.39 10.14 6.80
CA GLU A 249 -20.97 9.02 6.05
C GLU A 249 -22.28 9.40 5.36
N ASN A 250 -23.14 10.20 6.01
CA ASN A 250 -24.39 10.67 5.41
C ASN A 250 -24.07 11.61 4.24
N TYR A 251 -23.18 12.57 4.46
CA TYR A 251 -22.79 13.51 3.42
C TYR A 251 -22.18 12.82 2.21
N ILE A 252 -21.33 11.81 2.41
CA ILE A 252 -20.74 11.02 1.32
C ILE A 252 -21.83 10.26 0.58
N CYS A 253 -22.79 9.64 1.27
CA CYS A 253 -23.92 8.96 0.63
C CYS A 253 -24.76 9.93 -0.22
N ASP A 254 -25.14 11.09 0.32
CA ASP A 254 -25.93 12.10 -0.40
C ASP A 254 -25.19 12.59 -1.64
N HIS A 255 -23.88 12.82 -1.52
CA HIS A 255 -23.03 13.21 -2.63
C HIS A 255 -22.95 12.12 -3.71
N LEU A 256 -22.78 10.85 -3.33
CA LEU A 256 -22.78 9.73 -4.26
C LEU A 256 -24.14 9.53 -4.93
N ASN A 257 -25.24 9.66 -4.17
CA ASN A 257 -26.58 9.56 -4.70
C ASN A 257 -26.88 10.66 -5.73
N SER A 258 -26.37 11.86 -5.51
CA SER A 258 -26.43 12.95 -6.49
C SER A 258 -25.57 12.66 -7.72
N PHE A 259 -24.32 12.19 -7.52
CA PHE A 259 -23.42 11.87 -8.63
C PHE A 259 -23.96 10.74 -9.51
N PHE A 260 -24.51 9.68 -8.92
CA PHE A 260 -25.07 8.53 -9.63
C PHE A 260 -26.60 8.64 -9.91
N SER A 261 -27.16 9.86 -9.90
CA SER A 261 -28.61 10.07 -10.10
C SER A 261 -29.17 9.49 -11.40
N ASN A 262 -28.36 9.45 -12.46
CA ASN A 262 -28.71 8.87 -13.76
C ASN A 262 -28.49 7.35 -13.85
N VAL A 263 -27.93 6.76 -12.79
CA VAL A 263 -27.70 5.33 -12.66
C VAL A 263 -28.57 4.86 -11.50
N ASP A 264 -29.35 3.82 -11.69
CA ASP A 264 -30.23 3.28 -10.65
C ASP A 264 -29.40 2.58 -9.54
N LEU A 265 -28.58 3.37 -8.84
CA LEU A 265 -27.68 2.98 -7.77
C LEU A 265 -27.76 4.01 -6.64
N LYS A 266 -28.15 3.55 -5.46
CA LYS A 266 -28.25 4.40 -4.27
C LYS A 266 -27.39 3.86 -3.14
N PHE A 267 -26.86 4.77 -2.33
CA PHE A 267 -25.99 4.49 -1.21
C PHE A 267 -26.61 5.00 0.10
N GLN A 268 -26.41 4.27 1.16
CA GLN A 268 -26.78 4.65 2.51
C GLN A 268 -25.70 4.25 3.51
N PRO A 269 -25.59 4.93 4.66
CA PRO A 269 -24.66 4.53 5.71
C PRO A 269 -24.96 3.10 6.14
N LEU A 270 -23.90 2.32 6.34
CA LEU A 270 -24.05 0.95 6.81
C LEU A 270 -24.65 0.98 8.23
N LYS A 271 -25.82 0.40 8.42
CA LYS A 271 -26.39 0.15 9.75
C LYS A 271 -25.51 -0.89 10.44
N LYS A 272 -25.29 -0.75 11.77
CA LYS A 272 -24.48 -1.71 12.56
C LYS A 272 -24.91 -3.13 12.23
N VAL A 273 -24.06 -3.87 11.53
CA VAL A 273 -24.20 -5.30 11.29
C VAL A 273 -23.13 -5.99 12.10
N ASN A 274 -23.48 -6.97 12.88
CA ASN A 274 -22.80 -7.75 13.96
C ASN A 274 -21.27 -7.82 14.04
N GLN A 275 -20.51 -7.35 13.06
CA GLN A 275 -19.03 -7.37 13.04
C GLN A 275 -18.40 -6.09 12.45
N PHE A 276 -19.19 -5.13 11.95
CA PHE A 276 -18.70 -3.91 11.35
C PHE A 276 -18.97 -2.72 12.27
N ASN A 277 -17.92 -2.29 12.96
CA ASN A 277 -17.95 -0.99 13.60
C ASN A 277 -17.87 0.05 12.48
N ASN A 278 -18.95 0.82 12.26
CA ASN A 278 -19.03 1.81 11.17
C ASN A 278 -18.16 3.05 11.49
N LYS A 279 -16.95 2.83 12.02
CA LYS A 279 -16.01 3.88 12.34
C LYS A 279 -15.25 4.26 11.07
N LEU A 280 -15.45 5.48 10.59
CA LEU A 280 -14.64 6.01 9.50
C LEU A 280 -13.18 6.16 9.94
N SER A 281 -12.29 5.77 9.06
CA SER A 281 -10.86 6.05 9.18
C SER A 281 -10.52 7.25 8.29
N SER A 282 -9.72 8.18 8.81
CA SER A 282 -9.24 9.32 8.01
C SER A 282 -7.76 9.56 8.24
N TRP A 283 -7.05 9.96 7.18
CA TRP A 283 -5.62 10.28 7.23
C TRP A 283 -5.24 11.31 6.18
N LYS A 284 -4.23 12.14 6.49
CA LYS A 284 -3.69 13.10 5.53
C LYS A 284 -3.01 12.40 4.37
N LEU A 285 -3.24 12.93 3.17
CA LEU A 285 -2.56 12.51 1.96
C LEU A 285 -1.26 13.31 1.83
N ASP A 286 -0.17 12.72 2.32
CA ASP A 286 1.19 13.22 2.11
C ASP A 286 1.87 12.32 1.08
N LEU A 287 2.20 12.85 -0.07
CA LEU A 287 2.89 12.11 -1.12
C LEU A 287 4.39 12.28 -0.96
N ASN A 288 5.09 11.18 -0.95
CA ASN A 288 6.53 11.14 -0.88
C ASN A 288 7.06 10.39 -2.11
N PHE A 289 8.05 10.97 -2.74
CA PHE A 289 8.79 10.32 -3.80
C PHE A 289 10.29 10.40 -3.53
N ILE A 290 10.96 9.29 -3.63
CA ILE A 290 12.38 9.14 -3.36
C ILE A 290 13.08 8.79 -4.68
N VAL A 291 13.92 9.69 -5.19
CA VAL A 291 14.68 9.48 -6.44
C VAL A 291 15.76 8.41 -6.26
N ASN A 292 16.31 8.30 -5.06
CA ASN A 292 17.28 7.26 -4.75
C ASN A 292 16.79 6.41 -3.56
N PRO A 293 16.03 5.32 -3.82
CA PRO A 293 15.48 4.47 -2.76
C PRO A 293 16.51 3.54 -2.13
N THR A 294 17.81 3.81 -2.33
CA THR A 294 18.91 3.02 -1.78
C THR A 294 19.92 3.91 -1.05
N ALA A 295 20.53 3.37 -0.04
CA ALA A 295 21.70 3.90 0.64
C ALA A 295 22.69 2.77 0.87
N TYR A 296 23.88 3.07 1.39
CA TYR A 296 24.86 2.03 1.67
C TYR A 296 24.23 0.90 2.51
N ARG A 297 24.28 -0.34 2.01
CA ARG A 297 23.71 -1.55 2.64
C ARG A 297 22.21 -1.43 2.99
N THR A 298 21.45 -0.59 2.27
CA THR A 298 20.05 -0.36 2.58
C THR A 298 19.21 -0.16 1.34
N ILE A 299 18.02 -0.80 1.31
CA ILE A 299 16.96 -0.58 0.32
C ILE A 299 15.70 -0.10 1.04
N LEU A 300 15.07 0.95 0.54
CA LEU A 300 13.73 1.38 0.93
C LEU A 300 12.69 0.71 0.03
N ILE A 301 11.59 0.20 0.62
CA ILE A 301 10.50 -0.46 -0.10
C ILE A 301 9.13 0.06 0.35
N GLY A 302 8.16 0.00 -0.54
CA GLY A 302 6.79 0.46 -0.29
C GLY A 302 6.73 1.93 0.11
N ASP A 303 5.88 2.28 1.05
CA ASP A 303 5.64 3.66 1.48
C ASP A 303 6.89 4.36 2.05
N ALA A 304 7.91 3.59 2.46
CA ALA A 304 9.20 4.16 2.84
C ALA A 304 9.96 4.75 1.64
N ALA A 305 9.76 4.20 0.44
CA ALA A 305 10.35 4.67 -0.82
C ALA A 305 9.42 5.59 -1.61
N HIS A 306 8.12 5.34 -1.60
CA HIS A 306 7.15 6.07 -2.41
C HIS A 306 5.74 6.00 -1.81
N SER A 307 5.05 7.11 -1.77
CA SER A 307 3.62 7.19 -1.43
C SER A 307 2.89 7.85 -2.59
N ILE A 308 1.93 7.17 -3.18
CA ILE A 308 1.14 7.65 -4.31
C ILE A 308 -0.29 7.98 -3.90
N HIS A 309 -1.03 8.68 -4.75
CA HIS A 309 -2.45 8.88 -4.55
C HIS A 309 -3.19 7.54 -4.42
N PRO A 310 -4.17 7.40 -3.48
CA PRO A 310 -4.90 6.15 -3.26
C PRO A 310 -5.93 5.88 -4.37
N LEU A 311 -5.58 6.16 -5.61
CA LEU A 311 -6.40 5.84 -6.77
C LEU A 311 -6.33 4.33 -7.02
N ALA A 312 -7.48 3.68 -7.04
CA ALA A 312 -7.63 2.24 -7.28
C ALA A 312 -6.79 1.31 -6.38
N GLY A 313 -6.39 1.76 -5.17
CA GLY A 313 -5.69 0.91 -4.20
C GLY A 313 -4.29 0.43 -4.61
N GLN A 314 -3.57 1.18 -5.46
CA GLN A 314 -2.30 0.73 -6.05
C GLN A 314 -1.08 0.77 -5.11
N GLY A 315 -1.13 1.48 -3.98
CA GLY A 315 0.04 1.65 -3.10
C GLY A 315 0.65 0.34 -2.62
N LEU A 316 -0.18 -0.57 -2.08
CA LEU A 316 0.31 -1.87 -1.61
C LEU A 316 0.76 -2.78 -2.77
N ASN A 317 0.07 -2.75 -3.91
CA ASN A 317 0.49 -3.51 -5.09
C ASN A 317 1.89 -3.10 -5.56
N LEU A 318 2.22 -1.81 -5.56
CA LEU A 318 3.57 -1.32 -5.83
C LEU A 318 4.58 -1.81 -4.80
N ALA A 319 4.23 -1.80 -3.51
CA ALA A 319 5.09 -2.29 -2.44
C ALA A 319 5.39 -3.79 -2.58
N LEU A 320 4.42 -4.60 -2.98
CA LEU A 320 4.62 -6.03 -3.24
C LEU A 320 5.55 -6.27 -4.45
N ARG A 321 5.47 -5.42 -5.47
CA ARG A 321 6.43 -5.44 -6.59
C ARG A 321 7.84 -5.06 -6.15
N ASP A 322 7.99 -4.12 -5.21
CA ASP A 322 9.29 -3.83 -4.62
C ASP A 322 9.87 -5.05 -3.93
N CYS A 323 9.06 -5.74 -3.11
CA CYS A 323 9.48 -6.96 -2.42
C CYS A 323 9.96 -8.04 -3.41
N THR A 324 9.20 -8.27 -4.49
CA THR A 324 9.60 -9.24 -5.53
C THR A 324 10.86 -8.83 -6.28
N SER A 325 11.06 -7.52 -6.52
CA SER A 325 12.26 -6.98 -7.16
C SER A 325 13.50 -7.15 -6.27
N VAL A 326 13.36 -6.94 -4.95
CA VAL A 326 14.45 -7.21 -3.98
C VAL A 326 14.85 -8.68 -4.05
N ILE A 327 13.90 -9.62 -3.97
CA ILE A 327 14.21 -11.06 -4.06
C ILE A 327 14.89 -11.40 -5.39
N LYS A 328 14.42 -10.84 -6.49
CA LYS A 328 15.04 -11.03 -7.80
C LYS A 328 16.48 -10.51 -7.82
N SER A 329 16.73 -9.32 -7.29
CA SER A 329 18.07 -8.74 -7.17
C SER A 329 18.99 -9.63 -6.36
N LEU A 330 18.54 -10.08 -5.17
CA LEU A 330 19.31 -10.98 -4.31
C LEU A 330 19.63 -12.29 -5.02
N LYS A 331 18.63 -12.95 -5.62
CA LYS A 331 18.82 -14.21 -6.33
C LYS A 331 19.81 -14.11 -7.49
N THR A 332 19.77 -12.98 -8.22
CA THR A 332 20.66 -12.78 -9.37
C THR A 332 22.11 -12.57 -8.93
N ASN A 333 22.30 -11.66 -7.97
CA ASN A 333 23.66 -11.20 -7.63
C ASN A 333 24.40 -12.17 -6.67
N LEU A 334 23.68 -12.78 -5.71
CA LEU A 334 24.32 -13.75 -4.80
C LEU A 334 24.83 -15.02 -5.51
N LYS A 335 24.27 -15.39 -6.66
CA LYS A 335 24.80 -16.49 -7.50
C LYS A 335 26.22 -16.24 -7.98
N PHE A 336 26.62 -14.98 -8.10
CA PHE A 336 27.97 -14.58 -8.50
C PHE A 336 28.89 -14.31 -7.32
N GLY A 337 28.50 -14.70 -6.10
CA GLY A 337 29.30 -14.51 -4.89
C GLY A 337 29.41 -13.06 -4.41
N GLN A 338 28.52 -12.18 -4.86
CA GLN A 338 28.53 -10.77 -4.44
C GLN A 338 28.07 -10.63 -2.98
N ASP A 339 28.63 -9.66 -2.28
CA ASP A 339 28.21 -9.31 -0.92
C ASP A 339 26.77 -8.73 -0.91
N LEU A 340 26.02 -8.99 0.16
CA LEU A 340 24.64 -8.49 0.34
C LEU A 340 24.52 -6.97 0.27
N GLY A 341 25.56 -6.25 0.70
CA GLY A 341 25.62 -4.80 0.65
C GLY A 341 26.13 -4.22 -0.66
N ASP A 342 26.47 -5.05 -1.63
CA ASP A 342 27.10 -4.65 -2.88
C ASP A 342 26.22 -3.68 -3.69
N TYR A 343 26.90 -2.73 -4.35
CA TYR A 343 26.24 -1.73 -5.20
C TYR A 343 25.42 -2.36 -6.32
N SER A 344 25.83 -3.51 -6.84
CA SER A 344 25.11 -4.20 -7.91
C SER A 344 23.71 -4.63 -7.49
N ILE A 345 23.53 -5.10 -6.24
CA ILE A 345 22.22 -5.46 -5.66
C ILE A 345 21.35 -4.21 -5.55
N LEU A 346 21.94 -3.14 -5.01
CA LEU A 346 21.23 -1.86 -4.82
C LEU A 346 20.83 -1.23 -6.15
N SER A 347 21.74 -1.21 -7.12
CA SER A 347 21.51 -0.63 -8.44
C SER A 347 20.52 -1.45 -9.27
N PHE A 348 20.56 -2.78 -9.18
CA PHE A 348 19.57 -3.65 -9.84
C PHE A 348 18.15 -3.31 -9.39
N TYR A 349 17.92 -3.26 -8.06
CA TYR A 349 16.63 -2.87 -7.50
C TYR A 349 16.20 -1.48 -7.96
N LYS A 350 17.08 -0.48 -7.82
CA LYS A 350 16.81 0.90 -8.23
C LYS A 350 16.41 0.98 -9.71
N ASN A 351 17.18 0.36 -10.59
CA ASN A 351 16.96 0.42 -12.04
C ASN A 351 15.69 -0.31 -12.48
N ASP A 352 15.32 -1.40 -11.79
CA ASP A 352 14.05 -2.09 -12.04
C ASP A 352 12.86 -1.29 -11.54
N ARG A 353 12.94 -0.70 -10.31
CA ARG A 353 11.75 -0.14 -9.65
C ARG A 353 11.51 1.34 -9.95
N LEU A 354 12.56 2.15 -9.99
CA LEU A 354 12.43 3.60 -10.10
C LEU A 354 11.63 4.05 -11.32
N PRO A 355 11.89 3.60 -12.57
CA PRO A 355 11.13 4.03 -13.73
C PRO A 355 9.64 3.65 -13.62
N LYS A 356 9.34 2.44 -13.14
CA LYS A 356 7.96 1.94 -13.00
C LYS A 356 7.19 2.72 -11.93
N THR A 357 7.85 3.03 -10.82
CA THR A 357 7.26 3.84 -9.75
C THR A 357 7.04 5.28 -10.20
N MET A 358 7.98 5.86 -10.94
CA MET A 358 7.83 7.20 -11.54
C MET A 358 6.65 7.26 -12.50
N ALA A 359 6.53 6.29 -13.39
CA ALA A 359 5.42 6.22 -14.34
C ALA A 359 4.07 6.14 -13.62
N MET A 360 3.93 5.26 -12.62
CA MET A 360 2.70 5.13 -11.83
C MET A 360 2.38 6.41 -11.06
N THR A 361 3.38 7.04 -10.44
CA THR A 361 3.23 8.33 -9.75
C THR A 361 2.75 9.41 -10.72
N ALA A 362 3.36 9.51 -11.91
CA ALA A 362 2.98 10.50 -12.92
C ALA A 362 1.53 10.30 -13.38
N VAL A 363 1.10 9.05 -13.64
CA VAL A 363 -0.27 8.75 -14.06
C VAL A 363 -1.28 9.08 -12.94
N THR A 364 -1.02 8.68 -11.71
CA THR A 364 -1.92 8.95 -10.58
C THR A 364 -1.98 10.44 -10.26
N ASP A 365 -0.88 11.14 -10.34
CA ASP A 365 -0.81 12.61 -10.18
C ASP A 365 -1.58 13.32 -11.28
N PHE A 366 -1.37 12.95 -12.55
CA PHE A 366 -2.07 13.52 -13.68
C PHE A 366 -3.59 13.39 -13.54
N LEU A 367 -4.08 12.20 -13.20
CA LEU A 367 -5.50 11.99 -12.99
C LEU A 367 -6.01 12.77 -11.78
N PHE A 368 -5.29 12.71 -10.66
CA PHE A 368 -5.70 13.41 -9.44
C PHE A 368 -5.79 14.92 -9.66
N TYR A 369 -4.71 15.57 -10.10
CA TYR A 369 -4.68 17.02 -10.29
C TYR A 369 -5.57 17.49 -11.45
N GLY A 370 -5.68 16.69 -12.49
CA GLY A 370 -6.55 16.99 -13.60
C GLY A 370 -8.02 17.03 -13.20
N PHE A 371 -8.48 16.04 -12.45
CA PHE A 371 -9.87 15.97 -11.99
C PHE A 371 -10.17 16.82 -10.75
N THR A 372 -9.18 17.18 -9.94
CA THR A 372 -9.35 18.11 -8.80
C THR A 372 -9.06 19.57 -9.17
N SER A 373 -8.66 19.85 -10.41
CA SER A 373 -8.44 21.20 -10.94
C SER A 373 -9.71 22.06 -10.82
N ASN A 374 -9.54 23.38 -10.67
CA ASN A 374 -10.65 24.34 -10.74
C ASN A 374 -11.13 24.62 -12.16
N SER A 375 -10.42 24.10 -13.19
CA SER A 375 -10.74 24.30 -14.59
C SER A 375 -11.73 23.27 -15.11
N ASP A 376 -12.97 23.68 -15.37
CA ASP A 376 -13.98 22.81 -15.97
C ASP A 376 -13.59 22.35 -17.39
N LYS A 377 -12.81 23.15 -18.10
CA LYS A 377 -12.26 22.76 -19.43
C LYS A 377 -11.32 21.56 -19.30
N THR A 378 -10.44 21.57 -18.29
CA THR A 378 -9.51 20.45 -18.02
C THR A 378 -10.28 19.18 -17.66
N LYS A 379 -11.26 19.27 -16.77
CA LYS A 379 -12.10 18.15 -16.36
C LYS A 379 -12.89 17.56 -17.53
N SER A 380 -13.51 18.43 -18.36
CA SER A 380 -14.24 18.04 -19.55
C SER A 380 -13.33 17.35 -20.57
N PHE A 381 -12.14 17.89 -20.80
CA PHE A 381 -11.14 17.28 -21.69
C PHE A 381 -10.76 15.86 -21.23
N LEU A 382 -10.45 15.69 -19.95
CA LEU A 382 -10.13 14.38 -19.39
C LEU A 382 -11.29 13.39 -19.50
N THR A 383 -12.53 13.84 -19.21
CA THR A 383 -13.73 13.01 -19.33
C THR A 383 -13.95 12.54 -20.77
N LYS A 384 -13.83 13.46 -21.76
CA LYS A 384 -13.93 13.11 -23.18
C LYS A 384 -12.78 12.17 -23.61
N GLY A 385 -11.58 12.39 -23.09
CA GLY A 385 -10.44 11.49 -23.31
C GLY A 385 -10.73 10.07 -22.84
N MET A 386 -11.35 9.89 -21.66
CA MET A 386 -11.78 8.59 -21.16
C MET A 386 -12.85 7.95 -22.05
N GLU A 387 -13.82 8.69 -22.50
CA GLU A 387 -14.88 8.20 -23.43
C GLU A 387 -14.26 7.71 -24.74
N THR A 388 -13.32 8.47 -25.32
CA THR A 388 -12.60 8.10 -26.53
C THR A 388 -11.76 6.85 -26.31
N LEU A 389 -11.06 6.77 -25.18
CA LEU A 389 -10.27 5.61 -24.78
C LEU A 389 -11.12 4.36 -24.66
N ASN A 390 -12.34 4.48 -24.12
CA ASN A 390 -13.27 3.35 -23.96
C ASN A 390 -13.65 2.69 -25.30
N LYS A 391 -13.70 3.48 -26.37
CA LYS A 391 -14.02 3.00 -27.72
C LYS A 391 -12.78 2.47 -28.46
N SER A 392 -11.58 2.64 -27.92
CA SER A 392 -10.32 2.27 -28.57
C SER A 392 -9.72 0.98 -28.02
N LYS A 393 -8.89 0.30 -28.83
CA LYS A 393 -8.09 -0.85 -28.37
C LYS A 393 -7.04 -0.46 -27.32
N LEU A 394 -6.70 0.84 -27.23
CA LEU A 394 -5.73 1.35 -26.24
C LEU A 394 -6.16 1.12 -24.81
N LYS A 395 -7.46 1.00 -24.51
CA LYS A 395 -7.93 0.69 -23.17
C LYS A 395 -7.32 -0.61 -22.59
N ASN A 396 -7.01 -1.59 -23.47
CA ASN A 396 -6.40 -2.84 -23.01
C ASN A 396 -4.95 -2.65 -22.58
N ILE A 397 -4.21 -1.75 -23.22
CA ILE A 397 -2.85 -1.38 -22.80
C ILE A 397 -2.87 -0.74 -21.41
N PHE A 398 -3.84 0.15 -21.14
CA PHE A 398 -4.01 0.74 -19.79
C PHE A 398 -4.39 -0.30 -18.73
N ARG A 399 -5.23 -1.28 -19.08
CA ARG A 399 -5.53 -2.42 -18.21
C ARG A 399 -4.25 -3.19 -17.86
N ASP A 400 -3.45 -3.52 -18.86
CA ASP A 400 -2.25 -4.34 -18.68
C ASP A 400 -1.20 -3.60 -17.84
N ILE A 401 -1.02 -2.29 -18.05
CA ILE A 401 -0.17 -1.43 -17.21
C ILE A 401 -0.66 -1.39 -15.75
N ALA A 402 -1.97 -1.32 -15.53
CA ALA A 402 -2.55 -1.31 -14.19
C ALA A 402 -2.48 -2.69 -13.50
N SER A 403 -2.44 -3.77 -14.28
CA SER A 403 -2.30 -5.15 -13.81
C SER A 403 -0.85 -5.54 -13.55
N ASP A 404 0.07 -4.86 -14.19
CA ASP A 404 1.51 -5.00 -14.04
C ASP A 404 2.03 -4.26 -12.82
#